data_87747e861d25ae5b6a78b719c6c4e9a1
#
_entry.id   87747e861d25ae5b6a78b719c6c4e9a1
#
_cell.length_a   1.000
_cell.length_b   1.000
_cell.length_c   1.000
_cell.angle_alpha   90.00
_cell.angle_beta   90.00
_cell.angle_gamma   90.00
#
_symmetry.space_group_name_H-M   'P 1'
#
loop_
_entity.id
_entity.type
_entity.pdbx_description
1 polymer ?
#
loop_
_entity_poly.entity_id
_entity_poly.type
_entity_poly.pdbx_seq_one_letter_code
_entity_poly.pdbx_strand_id
1 'polypeptide(L)' 'MKKKLLIDGMSCNHCVNHLNTALTEDIKGVEVIEISLENKYAIIDMNDNVDTTELKEVINELDFELKDIIEC' A
#
# COMPACT_ATOMS: atom_id res chain seq x y z
N MET A 1 -4.26 -9.94 -8.73
CA MET A 1 -3.26 -9.20 -9.52
C MET A 1 -2.28 -8.51 -8.60
N LYS A 2 -1.00 -8.71 -8.88
CA LYS A 2 0.04 -8.10 -8.06
C LYS A 2 0.33 -6.69 -8.53
N LYS A 3 0.43 -5.77 -7.58
CA LYS A 3 0.75 -4.37 -7.85
C LYS A 3 1.88 -3.93 -6.94
N LYS A 4 2.74 -3.10 -7.46
CA LYS A 4 3.80 -2.47 -6.68
C LYS A 4 3.41 -1.00 -6.48
N LEU A 5 3.24 -0.61 -5.23
CA LEU A 5 2.87 0.75 -4.88
C LEU A 5 4.13 1.53 -4.49
N LEU A 6 4.42 2.60 -5.20
CA LEU A 6 5.52 3.48 -4.85
C LEU A 6 4.99 4.50 -3.86
N ILE A 7 5.48 4.45 -2.63
CA ILE A 7 4.93 5.22 -1.51
C ILE A 7 6.02 6.10 -0.92
N ASP A 8 5.73 7.39 -0.76
CA ASP A 8 6.62 8.33 -0.10
C ASP A 8 6.07 8.67 1.29
N GLY A 9 6.97 9.10 2.18
CA GLY A 9 6.59 9.48 3.54
C GLY A 9 6.77 8.38 4.58
N MET A 10 7.12 7.16 4.18
CA MET A 10 7.44 6.11 5.14
C MET A 10 8.84 6.36 5.70
N SER A 11 8.94 6.55 7.00
CA SER A 11 10.22 6.88 7.62
C SER A 11 10.60 5.98 8.79
N CYS A 12 9.73 5.05 9.19
CA CYS A 12 10.01 4.18 10.32
C CYS A 12 9.23 2.87 10.23
N ASN A 13 9.59 1.90 11.08
CA ASN A 13 8.92 0.60 11.10
C ASN A 13 7.45 0.69 11.50
N HIS A 14 7.09 1.67 12.33
CA HIS A 14 5.70 1.88 12.70
C HIS A 14 4.86 2.25 11.50
N CYS A 15 5.42 3.03 10.59
CA CYS A 15 4.74 3.39 9.35
C CYS A 15 4.45 2.15 8.50
N VAL A 16 5.40 1.24 8.42
CA VAL A 16 5.22 -0.03 7.69
C VAL A 16 4.09 -0.84 8.30
N ASN A 17 4.07 -0.95 9.62
CA ASN A 17 3.03 -1.70 10.32
C ASN A 17 1.65 -1.08 10.13
N HIS A 18 1.56 0.24 10.21
CA HIS A 18 0.31 0.96 9.98
C HIS A 18 -0.19 0.74 8.56
N LEU A 19 0.70 0.82 7.58
CA LEU A 19 0.34 0.60 6.19
C LEU A 19 -0.17 -0.83 5.97
N ASN A 20 0.55 -1.81 6.52
CA ASN A 20 0.15 -3.21 6.41
C ASN A 20 -1.25 -3.42 7.00
N THR A 21 -1.47 -2.94 8.20
CA THR A 21 -2.75 -3.07 8.89
C THR A 21 -3.88 -2.39 8.10
N ALA A 22 -3.64 -1.16 7.65
CA ALA A 22 -4.65 -0.40 6.92
C ALA A 22 -5.01 -1.09 5.61
N LEU A 23 -4.02 -1.57 4.86
CA LEU A 23 -4.29 -2.23 3.59
C LEU A 23 -5.00 -3.56 3.75
N THR A 24 -4.73 -4.29 4.83
CA THR A 24 -5.35 -5.59 5.04
C THR A 24 -6.71 -5.49 5.71
N GLU A 25 -6.93 -4.51 6.58
CA GLU A 25 -8.17 -4.38 7.34
C GLU A 25 -9.17 -3.42 6.72
N ASP A 26 -8.70 -2.31 6.16
CA ASP A 26 -9.59 -1.29 5.63
C ASP A 26 -10.06 -1.60 4.21
N ILE A 27 -9.32 -2.40 3.47
CA ILE A 27 -9.65 -2.75 2.10
C ILE A 27 -9.78 -4.26 1.98
N LYS A 28 -10.97 -4.74 1.65
CA LYS A 28 -11.19 -6.15 1.41
C LYS A 28 -10.66 -6.54 0.03
N GLY A 29 -10.02 -7.70 -0.05
CA GLY A 29 -9.49 -8.20 -1.30
C GLY A 29 -8.05 -7.80 -1.58
N VAL A 30 -7.38 -7.22 -0.60
CA VAL A 30 -5.97 -6.87 -0.69
C VAL A 30 -5.16 -7.74 0.26
N GLU A 31 -4.09 -8.33 -0.25
CA GLU A 31 -3.12 -9.06 0.56
C GLU A 31 -1.77 -8.40 0.38
N VAL A 32 -1.13 -8.04 1.49
CA VAL A 32 0.20 -7.44 1.45
C VAL A 32 1.24 -8.54 1.34
N ILE A 33 2.05 -8.50 0.31
CA ILE A 33 3.09 -9.50 0.07
C ILE A 33 4.42 -9.03 0.67
N GLU A 34 4.79 -7.79 0.40
CA GLU A 34 6.04 -7.24 0.88
C GLU A 34 5.93 -5.72 1.00
N ILE A 35 6.55 -5.17 2.02
CA ILE A 35 6.70 -3.72 2.16
C ILE A 35 8.18 -3.45 2.39
N SER A 36 8.76 -2.57 1.58
CA SER A 36 10.15 -2.16 1.73
C SER A 36 10.22 -0.70 2.16
N LEU A 37 10.67 -0.47 3.39
CA LEU A 37 10.89 0.88 3.90
C LEU A 37 12.06 1.54 3.18
N GLU A 38 13.11 0.79 2.95
CA GLU A 38 14.33 1.28 2.33
C GLU A 38 14.10 1.72 0.89
N ASN A 39 13.34 0.94 0.14
CA ASN A 39 13.07 1.20 -1.28
C ASN A 39 11.76 1.92 -1.52
N LYS A 40 11.01 2.22 -0.47
CA LYS A 40 9.78 3.02 -0.50
C LYS A 40 8.69 2.42 -1.38
N TYR A 41 8.46 1.12 -1.26
CA TYR A 41 7.39 0.47 -2.01
C TYR A 41 6.64 -0.55 -1.17
N ALA A 42 5.47 -0.92 -1.64
CA ALA A 42 4.71 -2.04 -1.10
C ALA A 42 4.21 -2.89 -2.26
N ILE A 43 4.41 -4.19 -2.16
CA ILE A 43 3.88 -5.13 -3.15
C ILE A 43 2.64 -5.79 -2.55
N ILE A 44 1.53 -5.67 -3.25
CA ILE A 44 0.26 -6.23 -2.81
C ILE A 44 -0.33 -7.10 -3.90
N ASP A 45 -1.18 -8.02 -3.48
CA ASP A 45 -2.06 -8.77 -4.38
C ASP A 45 -3.47 -8.27 -4.15
N MET A 46 -4.14 -7.82 -5.19
CA MET A 46 -5.47 -7.27 -5.08
C MET A 46 -6.42 -7.92 -6.06
N ASN A 47 -7.67 -8.07 -5.62
CA ASN A 47 -8.74 -8.58 -6.48
C ASN A 47 -9.18 -7.50 -7.48
N ASP A 48 -9.84 -7.95 -8.54
CA ASP A 48 -10.36 -7.05 -9.57
C ASP A 48 -11.39 -6.06 -9.04
N ASN A 49 -12.02 -6.39 -7.91
CA ASN A 49 -13.02 -5.55 -7.28
C ASN A 49 -12.44 -4.37 -6.50
N VAL A 50 -11.14 -4.39 -6.25
CA VAL A 50 -10.48 -3.33 -5.50
C VAL A 50 -10.14 -2.18 -6.43
N ASP A 51 -10.55 -0.98 -6.03
CA ASP A 51 -10.29 0.24 -6.78
C ASP A 51 -8.99 0.88 -6.30
N THR A 52 -8.16 1.34 -7.24
CA THR A 52 -6.93 2.04 -6.90
C THR A 52 -7.19 3.33 -6.14
N THR A 53 -8.37 3.93 -6.32
CA THR A 53 -8.76 5.10 -5.55
C THR A 53 -8.85 4.79 -4.06
N GLU A 54 -9.33 3.62 -3.69
CA GLU A 54 -9.37 3.20 -2.29
C GLU A 54 -7.97 3.08 -1.70
N LEU A 55 -7.05 2.53 -2.46
CA LEU A 55 -5.65 2.44 -2.04
C LEU A 55 -5.07 3.82 -1.78
N LYS A 56 -5.31 4.75 -2.69
CA LYS A 56 -4.81 6.11 -2.57
C LYS A 56 -5.39 6.80 -1.34
N GLU A 57 -6.69 6.64 -1.10
CA GLU A 57 -7.34 7.26 0.06
C GLU A 57 -6.78 6.73 1.38
N VAL A 58 -6.61 5.42 1.48
CA VAL A 58 -6.06 4.81 2.70
C VAL A 58 -4.63 5.29 2.94
N ILE A 59 -3.83 5.33 1.90
CA ILE A 59 -2.44 5.78 2.01
C ILE A 59 -2.38 7.25 2.42
N ASN A 60 -3.24 8.10 1.85
CA ASN A 60 -3.29 9.51 2.22
C ASN A 60 -3.74 9.72 3.67
N GLU A 61 -4.65 8.90 4.17
CA GLU A 61 -5.11 8.97 5.55
C GLU A 61 -3.99 8.69 6.56
N LEU A 62 -2.99 7.92 6.14
CA LEU A 62 -1.83 7.60 6.96
C LEU A 62 -0.71 8.65 6.86
N ASP A 63 -0.98 9.77 6.19
CA ASP A 63 0.00 10.83 5.92
C ASP A 63 1.14 10.39 5.00
N PHE A 64 0.88 9.37 4.20
CA PHE A 64 1.82 8.94 3.15
C PHE A 64 1.33 9.46 1.81
N GLU A 65 2.21 9.37 0.81
CA GLU A 65 1.87 9.77 -0.54
C GLU A 65 2.10 8.61 -1.49
N LEU A 66 1.05 8.23 -2.20
CA LEU A 66 1.16 7.22 -3.25
C LEU A 66 1.64 7.90 -4.52
N LYS A 67 2.87 7.58 -4.91
CA LYS A 67 3.50 8.20 -6.08
C LYS A 67 3.10 7.52 -7.37
N ASP A 68 3.03 6.20 -7.38
CA ASP A 68 2.73 5.46 -8.59
C ASP A 68 2.27 4.05 -8.25
N ILE A 69 1.60 3.42 -9.19
CA ILE A 69 1.19 2.02 -9.09
C ILE A 69 1.70 1.31 -10.33
N ILE A 70 2.50 0.28 -10.12
CA ILE A 70 3.15 -0.47 -11.19
C ILE A 70 2.69 -1.92 -11.13
N GLU A 71 2.37 -2.51 -12.25
CA GLU A 71 2.05 -3.94 -12.30
C GLU A 71 3.33 -4.76 -12.16
N CYS A 72 3.22 -5.81 -11.36
CA CYS A 72 4.32 -6.74 -11.18
C CYS A 72 4.19 -7.95 -12.09
#